data_c744936380e9429442893a8278880372
#
_entry.id   c744936380e9429442893a8278880372
#
_cell.length_a   1.000
_cell.length_b   1.000
_cell.length_c   1.000
_cell.angle_alpha   90.00
_cell.angle_beta   90.00
_cell.angle_gamma   90.00
#
_symmetry.space_group_name_H-M   'P 1'
#
loop_
_entity.id
_entity.type
_entity.pdbx_description
1 polymer ?
#
loop_
_entity_poly.entity_id
_entity_poly.type
_entity_poly.pdbx_seq_one_letter_code
_entity_poly.pdbx_strand_id
1 'polypeptide(L)'
;MTIITHIGELVGIVPGGVLRKQGAEMDEVGSLRDAYLTIEGERISGFGNMSECPVPGPQDEVIDAEGGMVMPAFCDSHTHICYAGTREQEFIDKINGLSYEEIAARGGGILNSADLLHRTSEEELYSQTMARVREMIAPGTGAIEIT
;
A
#
# COMPACT_ATOMS: atom_id res chain seq x y z
N MET A 1 23.18 1.14 -9.72
CA MET A 1 22.17 2.19 -9.45
C MET A 1 20.96 1.93 -10.32
N THR A 2 19.74 2.22 -9.84
CA THR A 2 18.54 2.24 -10.71
C THR A 2 18.20 3.70 -11.02
N ILE A 3 17.93 4.02 -12.28
CA ILE A 3 17.55 5.36 -12.73
C ILE A 3 16.17 5.29 -13.35
N ILE A 4 15.21 6.05 -12.81
CA ILE A 4 13.89 6.20 -13.39
C ILE A 4 13.91 7.51 -14.21
N THR A 5 13.64 7.40 -15.49
CA THR A 5 13.71 8.52 -16.45
C THR A 5 12.34 8.91 -16.97
N HIS A 6 12.24 10.06 -17.63
CA HIS A 6 11.02 10.58 -18.27
C HIS A 6 9.78 10.51 -17.35
N ILE A 7 9.98 10.87 -16.09
CA ILE A 7 8.88 11.00 -15.12
C ILE A 7 8.09 12.26 -15.47
N GLY A 8 6.83 12.10 -15.89
CA GLY A 8 5.97 13.23 -16.22
C GLY A 8 5.68 14.12 -15.00
N GLU A 9 5.45 13.48 -13.85
CA GLU A 9 5.33 14.18 -12.56
C GLU A 9 5.86 13.29 -11.42
N LEU A 10 6.89 13.78 -10.73
CA LEU A 10 7.42 13.20 -9.50
C LEU A 10 6.75 13.89 -8.31
N VAL A 11 5.99 13.12 -7.52
CA VAL A 11 5.12 13.64 -6.45
C VAL A 11 5.64 13.22 -5.07
N GLY A 12 5.33 14.01 -4.06
CA GLY A 12 5.71 13.72 -2.67
C GLY A 12 7.08 14.28 -2.26
N ILE A 13 7.55 15.30 -2.97
CA ILE A 13 8.80 15.99 -2.64
C ILE A 13 8.57 16.82 -1.37
N VAL A 14 9.31 16.50 -0.30
CA VAL A 14 9.23 17.19 0.97
C VAL A 14 10.58 17.86 1.26
N PRO A 15 10.59 19.14 1.65
CA PRO A 15 11.83 19.82 2.03
C PRO A 15 12.58 19.10 3.16
N GLY A 16 13.91 19.14 3.12
CA GLY A 16 14.75 18.53 4.15
C GLY A 16 14.40 19.01 5.55
N GLY A 17 14.30 18.07 6.51
CA GLY A 17 13.96 18.37 7.90
C GLY A 17 12.47 18.35 8.24
N VAL A 18 11.56 18.29 7.26
CA VAL A 18 10.13 18.12 7.49
C VAL A 18 9.85 16.63 7.71
N LEU A 19 9.51 16.24 8.94
CA LEU A 19 9.24 14.86 9.30
C LEU A 19 7.74 14.50 9.24
N ARG A 20 6.87 15.51 9.29
CA ARG A 20 5.41 15.31 9.22
C ARG A 20 4.72 16.58 8.73
N LYS A 21 3.57 16.41 8.12
CA LYS A 21 2.60 17.48 7.81
C LYS A 21 1.29 17.22 8.52
N GLN A 22 0.55 18.27 8.87
CA GLN A 22 -0.72 18.14 9.57
C GLN A 22 -1.68 19.29 9.18
N GLY A 23 -2.99 19.03 9.28
CA GLY A 23 -4.01 20.02 8.94
C GLY A 23 -3.87 20.51 7.50
N ALA A 24 -3.92 21.82 7.28
CA ALA A 24 -3.84 22.45 5.97
C ALA A 24 -2.53 22.18 5.21
N GLU A 25 -1.43 21.91 5.94
CA GLU A 25 -0.15 21.57 5.30
C GLU A 25 -0.22 20.27 4.48
N MET A 26 -1.18 19.39 4.76
CA MET A 26 -1.35 18.13 4.02
C MET A 26 -1.86 18.35 2.59
N ASP A 27 -2.46 19.49 2.29
CA ASP A 27 -2.90 19.86 0.93
C ASP A 27 -1.71 20.30 0.05
N GLU A 28 -0.57 20.61 0.67
CA GLU A 28 0.63 21.03 -0.04
C GLU A 28 1.47 19.82 -0.42
N VAL A 29 1.22 19.28 -1.61
CA VAL A 29 2.01 18.18 -2.15
C VAL A 29 3.07 18.74 -3.10
N GLY A 30 4.36 18.64 -2.70
CA GLY A 30 5.47 19.05 -3.57
C GLY A 30 5.59 18.11 -4.77
N SER A 31 5.72 18.67 -5.97
CA SER A 31 5.96 17.89 -7.18
C SER A 31 6.98 18.53 -8.11
N LEU A 32 7.55 17.74 -9.02
CA LEU A 32 8.47 18.16 -10.07
C LEU A 32 8.05 17.52 -11.38
N ARG A 33 7.90 18.32 -12.43
CA ARG A 33 7.58 17.85 -13.77
C ARG A 33 8.84 17.59 -14.59
N ASP A 34 8.72 16.68 -15.56
CA ASP A 34 9.81 16.28 -16.44
C ASP A 34 11.05 15.91 -15.63
N ALA A 35 10.91 14.87 -14.80
CA ALA A 35 11.87 14.54 -13.75
C ALA A 35 12.58 13.21 -13.99
N TYR A 36 13.65 13.02 -13.25
CA TYR A 36 14.29 11.73 -13.01
C TYR A 36 14.39 11.42 -11.51
N LEU A 37 14.58 10.15 -11.18
CA LEU A 37 14.85 9.66 -9.83
C LEU A 37 15.96 8.61 -9.88
N THR A 38 16.90 8.67 -8.96
CA THR A 38 17.97 7.67 -8.80
C THR A 38 17.85 6.94 -7.48
N ILE A 39 18.14 5.63 -7.51
CA ILE A 39 18.09 4.74 -6.35
C ILE A 39 19.42 3.98 -6.25
N GLU A 40 20.02 4.01 -5.06
CA GLU A 40 21.19 3.21 -4.72
C GLU A 40 20.87 2.27 -3.55
N GLY A 41 20.91 0.97 -3.82
CA GLY A 41 20.43 -0.02 -2.85
C GLY A 41 18.94 0.19 -2.56
N GLU A 42 18.62 0.49 -1.31
CA GLU A 42 17.23 0.69 -0.83
C GLU A 42 16.91 2.19 -0.59
N ARG A 43 17.71 3.12 -1.13
CA ARG A 43 17.55 4.53 -0.86
C ARG A 43 17.49 5.36 -2.13
N ILE A 44 16.62 6.36 -2.11
CA ILE A 44 16.66 7.43 -3.11
C ILE A 44 17.98 8.19 -2.92
N SER A 45 18.84 8.18 -3.96
CA SER A 45 20.14 8.87 -3.95
C SER A 45 20.07 10.26 -4.58
N GLY A 46 19.07 10.51 -5.45
CA GLY A 46 18.88 11.81 -6.07
C GLY A 46 17.61 11.90 -6.90
N PHE A 47 17.22 13.11 -7.21
CA PHE A 47 16.15 13.42 -8.18
C PHE A 47 16.36 14.85 -8.68
N GLY A 48 15.78 15.16 -9.84
CA GLY A 48 15.87 16.48 -10.43
C GLY A 48 15.14 16.56 -11.77
N ASN A 49 15.32 17.68 -12.48
CA ASN A 49 14.79 17.81 -13.84
C ASN A 49 15.46 16.82 -14.79
N MET A 50 14.73 16.31 -15.78
CA MET A 50 15.24 15.34 -16.75
C MET A 50 16.51 15.81 -17.47
N SER A 51 16.65 17.13 -17.69
CA SER A 51 17.84 17.75 -18.29
C SER A 51 19.14 17.58 -17.45
N GLU A 52 18.99 17.28 -16.16
CA GLU A 52 20.09 17.08 -15.21
C GLU A 52 20.31 15.58 -14.90
N CYS A 53 19.56 14.69 -15.59
CA CYS A 53 19.65 13.27 -15.35
C CYS A 53 21.07 12.76 -15.61
N PRO A 54 21.66 12.00 -14.68
CA PRO A 54 22.98 11.42 -14.90
C PRO A 54 22.96 10.44 -16.08
N VAL A 55 24.05 10.40 -16.82
CA VAL A 55 24.22 9.44 -17.92
C VAL A 55 24.37 8.04 -17.32
N PRO A 56 23.49 7.08 -17.70
CA PRO A 56 23.58 5.71 -17.18
C PRO A 56 24.91 5.04 -17.52
N GLY A 57 25.51 4.39 -16.54
CA GLY A 57 26.67 3.52 -16.74
C GLY A 57 26.24 2.12 -17.21
N PRO A 58 27.22 1.29 -17.65
CA PRO A 58 26.92 -0.04 -18.20
C PRO A 58 26.32 -1.05 -17.19
N GLN A 59 26.35 -0.73 -15.91
CA GLN A 59 25.83 -1.56 -14.82
C GLN A 59 24.53 -0.98 -14.20
N ASP A 60 24.05 0.15 -14.71
CA ASP A 60 22.85 0.79 -14.19
C ASP A 60 21.60 0.22 -14.86
N GLU A 61 20.58 0.03 -14.07
CA GLU A 61 19.24 -0.30 -14.54
C GLU A 61 18.50 0.99 -14.89
N VAL A 62 17.94 1.08 -16.08
CA VAL A 62 17.14 2.23 -16.50
C VAL A 62 15.69 1.83 -16.68
N ILE A 63 14.81 2.52 -15.98
CA ILE A 63 13.35 2.37 -16.10
C ILE A 63 12.80 3.65 -16.71
N ASP A 64 12.17 3.54 -17.88
CA ASP A 64 11.48 4.66 -18.50
C ASP A 64 10.05 4.74 -17.93
N ALA A 65 9.71 5.86 -17.29
CA ALA A 65 8.37 6.11 -16.78
C ALA A 65 7.38 6.54 -17.88
N GLU A 66 7.84 6.73 -19.12
CA GLU A 66 7.01 7.06 -20.30
C GLU A 66 6.06 8.26 -20.06
N GLY A 67 6.49 9.25 -19.31
CA GLY A 67 5.68 10.40 -18.91
C GLY A 67 4.67 10.13 -17.78
N GLY A 68 4.73 8.96 -17.18
CA GLY A 68 3.88 8.57 -16.05
C GLY A 68 4.20 9.36 -14.78
N MET A 69 3.30 9.24 -13.79
CA MET A 69 3.48 9.79 -12.45
C MET A 69 4.27 8.80 -11.58
N VAL A 70 5.25 9.30 -10.84
CA VAL A 70 5.97 8.56 -9.80
C VAL A 70 5.70 9.21 -8.45
N MET A 71 5.26 8.40 -7.49
CA MET A 71 4.89 8.85 -6.15
C MET A 71 5.30 7.81 -5.11
N PRO A 72 5.41 8.17 -3.81
CA PRO A 72 5.63 7.20 -2.74
C PRO A 72 4.52 6.14 -2.72
N ALA A 73 4.89 4.90 -2.41
CA ALA A 73 3.93 3.83 -2.20
C ALA A 73 2.96 4.16 -1.06
N PHE A 74 1.74 3.63 -1.12
CA PHE A 74 0.77 3.80 -0.05
C PHE A 74 1.21 3.06 1.22
N CYS A 75 0.87 3.65 2.37
CA CYS A 75 1.05 3.04 3.67
C CYS A 75 -0.32 2.82 4.31
N ASP A 76 -0.67 1.56 4.53
CA ASP A 76 -1.87 1.19 5.29
C ASP A 76 -1.48 1.02 6.76
N SER A 77 -1.94 1.93 7.59
CA SER A 77 -1.56 2.01 8.99
C SER A 77 -2.42 1.16 9.92
N HIS A 78 -3.44 0.47 9.42
CA HIS A 78 -4.32 -0.39 10.22
C HIS A 78 -5.10 -1.37 9.34
N THR A 79 -4.69 -2.63 9.31
CA THR A 79 -5.26 -3.64 8.43
C THR A 79 -5.46 -4.99 9.13
N HIS A 80 -6.70 -5.50 9.08
CA HIS A 80 -7.03 -6.87 9.48
C HIS A 80 -6.91 -7.81 8.28
N ILE A 81 -5.69 -8.18 7.90
CA ILE A 81 -5.43 -9.01 6.72
C ILE A 81 -5.36 -10.51 7.04
N CYS A 82 -5.04 -10.85 8.29
CA CYS A 82 -4.90 -12.22 8.75
C CYS A 82 -6.21 -12.72 9.35
N TYR A 83 -7.05 -13.37 8.53
CA TYR A 83 -8.32 -13.95 8.94
C TYR A 83 -8.64 -15.21 8.12
N ALA A 84 -9.43 -16.12 8.70
CA ALA A 84 -9.75 -17.41 8.11
C ALA A 84 -11.05 -17.42 7.30
N GLY A 85 -11.86 -16.39 7.38
CA GLY A 85 -13.12 -16.27 6.63
C GLY A 85 -13.74 -14.89 6.76
N THR A 86 -14.60 -14.59 5.82
CA THR A 86 -15.28 -13.31 5.68
C THR A 86 -16.63 -13.30 6.41
N ARG A 87 -17.23 -12.13 6.58
CA ARG A 87 -18.48 -11.93 7.29
C ARG A 87 -19.57 -11.29 6.42
N GLU A 88 -19.51 -11.50 5.12
CA GLU A 88 -20.47 -10.95 4.15
C GLU A 88 -21.91 -11.42 4.43
N GLN A 89 -22.11 -12.64 4.94
CA GLN A 89 -23.44 -13.10 5.30
C GLN A 89 -24.07 -12.29 6.43
N GLU A 90 -23.27 -11.87 7.42
CA GLU A 90 -23.76 -11.00 8.49
C GLU A 90 -24.17 -9.61 7.97
N PHE A 91 -23.47 -9.13 6.93
CA PHE A 91 -23.85 -7.89 6.27
C PHE A 91 -25.18 -8.01 5.53
N ILE A 92 -25.38 -9.12 4.83
CA ILE A 92 -26.67 -9.45 4.18
C ILE A 92 -27.79 -9.57 5.23
N ASP A 93 -27.53 -10.24 6.35
CA ASP A 93 -28.49 -10.40 7.44
C ASP A 93 -28.90 -9.05 8.03
N LYS A 94 -27.97 -8.11 8.20
CA LYS A 94 -28.25 -6.72 8.61
C LYS A 94 -29.13 -5.97 7.62
N ILE A 95 -28.86 -6.11 6.31
CA ILE A 95 -29.70 -5.50 5.26
C ILE A 95 -31.12 -6.07 5.32
N ASN A 96 -31.26 -7.34 5.65
CA ASN A 96 -32.56 -8.00 5.81
C ASN A 96 -33.25 -7.66 7.14
N GLY A 97 -32.66 -6.79 7.98
CA GLY A 97 -33.26 -6.26 9.20
C GLY A 97 -33.05 -7.12 10.45
N LEU A 98 -32.15 -8.09 10.43
CA LEU A 98 -31.82 -8.88 11.60
C LEU A 98 -31.05 -8.02 12.63
N SER A 99 -31.39 -8.20 13.90
CA SER A 99 -30.68 -7.61 15.03
C SER A 99 -29.29 -8.27 15.22
N TYR A 100 -28.40 -7.61 15.96
CA TYR A 100 -27.11 -8.18 16.32
C TYR A 100 -27.24 -9.50 17.08
N GLU A 101 -28.21 -9.61 17.99
CA GLU A 101 -28.50 -10.79 18.79
C GLU A 101 -28.96 -11.97 17.90
N GLU A 102 -29.79 -11.70 16.91
CA GLU A 102 -30.24 -12.71 15.96
C GLU A 102 -29.11 -13.21 15.08
N ILE A 103 -28.21 -12.33 14.63
CA ILE A 103 -27.04 -12.69 13.86
C ILE A 103 -26.09 -13.53 14.72
N ALA A 104 -25.83 -13.11 15.96
CA ALA A 104 -24.99 -13.87 16.89
C ALA A 104 -25.58 -15.28 17.19
N ALA A 105 -26.91 -15.38 17.38
CA ALA A 105 -27.57 -16.66 17.61
C ALA A 105 -27.47 -17.63 16.41
N ARG A 106 -27.29 -17.11 15.19
CA ARG A 106 -27.02 -17.90 13.96
C ARG A 106 -25.57 -18.32 13.79
N GLY A 107 -24.71 -18.02 14.77
CA GLY A 107 -23.28 -18.31 14.71
C GLY A 107 -22.46 -17.22 14.06
N GLY A 108 -22.97 -15.98 13.99
CA GLY A 108 -22.22 -14.80 13.56
C GLY A 108 -21.43 -14.15 14.70
N GLY A 109 -20.76 -13.05 14.38
CA GLY A 109 -20.01 -12.26 15.33
C GLY A 109 -18.54 -12.63 15.49
N ILE A 110 -17.86 -11.90 16.35
CA ILE A 110 -16.41 -12.03 16.53
C ILE A 110 -15.99 -13.39 17.10
N LEU A 111 -16.82 -14.02 17.91
CA LEU A 111 -16.54 -15.34 18.47
C LEU A 111 -16.51 -16.43 17.39
N ASN A 112 -17.41 -16.35 16.41
CA ASN A 112 -17.38 -17.26 15.26
C ASN A 112 -16.11 -17.04 14.40
N SER A 113 -15.70 -15.80 14.20
CA SER A 113 -14.45 -15.49 13.51
C SER A 113 -13.25 -16.07 14.24
N ALA A 114 -13.20 -15.96 15.57
CA ALA A 114 -12.14 -16.52 16.41
C ALA A 114 -12.14 -18.07 16.34
N ASP A 115 -13.30 -18.69 16.44
CA ASP A 115 -13.46 -20.15 16.32
C ASP A 115 -13.00 -20.66 14.96
N LEU A 116 -13.33 -19.96 13.90
CA LEU A 116 -12.91 -20.31 12.54
C LEU A 116 -11.39 -20.18 12.41
N LEU A 117 -10.80 -19.11 12.95
CA LEU A 117 -9.35 -18.89 12.97
C LEU A 117 -8.64 -20.05 13.71
N HIS A 118 -9.11 -20.43 14.89
CA HIS A 118 -8.53 -21.53 15.69
C HIS A 118 -8.61 -22.90 15.00
N ARG A 119 -9.59 -23.12 14.13
CA ARG A 119 -9.77 -24.39 13.39
C ARG A 119 -9.04 -24.42 12.05
N THR A 120 -8.54 -23.27 11.58
CA THR A 120 -7.81 -23.17 10.32
C THR A 120 -6.33 -23.46 10.58
N SER A 121 -5.73 -24.27 9.74
CA SER A 121 -4.30 -24.58 9.87
C SER A 121 -3.46 -23.32 9.60
N GLU A 122 -2.26 -23.28 10.19
CA GLU A 122 -1.31 -22.19 9.96
C GLU A 122 -0.95 -22.07 8.48
N GLU A 123 -0.76 -23.17 7.77
CA GLU A 123 -0.45 -23.21 6.35
C GLU A 123 -1.57 -22.58 5.50
N GLU A 124 -2.80 -22.94 5.78
CA GLU A 124 -3.98 -22.39 5.09
C GLU A 124 -4.13 -20.90 5.39
N LEU A 125 -3.99 -20.50 6.66
CA LEU A 125 -4.07 -19.10 7.06
C LEU A 125 -2.97 -18.27 6.40
N TYR A 126 -1.74 -18.77 6.36
CA TYR A 126 -0.62 -18.14 5.68
C TYR A 126 -0.89 -17.97 4.18
N SER A 127 -1.36 -19.04 3.52
CA SER A 127 -1.68 -19.00 2.09
C SER A 127 -2.73 -17.95 1.76
N GLN A 128 -3.83 -17.91 2.52
CA GLN A 128 -4.90 -16.94 2.35
C GLN A 128 -4.42 -15.51 2.62
N THR A 129 -3.63 -15.30 3.69
CA THR A 129 -3.06 -13.99 4.03
C THR A 129 -2.14 -13.50 2.93
N MET A 130 -1.26 -14.36 2.41
CA MET A 130 -0.34 -13.99 1.32
C MET A 130 -1.05 -13.67 0.00
N ALA A 131 -2.20 -14.29 -0.27
CA ALA A 131 -3.02 -13.92 -1.41
C ALA A 131 -3.52 -12.46 -1.28
N ARG A 132 -4.07 -12.10 -0.12
CA ARG A 132 -4.53 -10.73 0.19
C ARG A 132 -3.39 -9.71 0.16
N VAL A 133 -2.21 -10.05 0.69
CA VAL A 133 -1.01 -9.20 0.61
C VAL A 133 -0.69 -8.87 -0.85
N ARG A 134 -0.73 -9.85 -1.75
CA ARG A 134 -0.49 -9.61 -3.18
C ARG A 134 -1.55 -8.71 -3.81
N GLU A 135 -2.80 -8.87 -3.41
CA GLU A 135 -3.90 -8.00 -3.85
C GLU A 135 -3.70 -6.55 -3.38
N MET A 136 -3.12 -6.33 -2.19
CA MET A 136 -2.81 -4.99 -1.67
C MET A 136 -1.58 -4.37 -2.32
N ILE A 137 -0.58 -5.18 -2.65
CA ILE A 137 0.64 -4.71 -3.34
C ILE A 137 0.32 -4.24 -4.77
N ALA A 138 -0.56 -4.94 -5.47
CA ALA A 138 -0.86 -4.67 -6.88
C ALA A 138 -1.33 -3.22 -7.16
N PRO A 139 -2.17 -2.57 -6.34
CA PRO A 139 -2.53 -1.16 -6.51
C PRO A 139 -1.53 -0.16 -5.91
N GLY A 140 -0.36 -0.61 -5.40
CA GLY A 140 0.71 0.28 -4.96
C GLY A 140 0.91 0.41 -3.45
N THR A 141 0.37 -0.49 -2.63
CA THR A 141 0.65 -0.50 -1.19
C THR A 141 2.05 -1.05 -0.92
N GLY A 142 2.92 -0.24 -0.32
CA GLY A 142 4.31 -0.60 -0.02
C GLY A 142 4.60 -0.87 1.46
N ALA A 143 3.69 -0.49 2.35
CA ALA A 143 3.80 -0.75 3.78
C ALA A 143 2.44 -1.04 4.39
N ILE A 144 2.37 -2.02 5.29
CA ILE A 144 1.12 -2.47 5.93
C ILE A 144 1.41 -2.70 7.41
N GLU A 145 0.57 -2.15 8.28
CA GLU A 145 0.47 -2.57 9.67
C GLU A 145 -0.58 -3.66 9.76
N ILE A 146 -0.26 -4.77 10.41
CA ILE A 146 -1.14 -5.93 10.57
C ILE A 146 -1.62 -6.00 12.01
N THR A 147 -2.91 -5.83 12.20
CA THR A 147 -3.59 -5.93 13.49
C THR A 147 -4.31 -7.26 13.64
#